data_1a6cc5d0cf4d6742973cc7b5e03dd39c
#
_entry.id   1a6cc5d0cf4d6742973cc7b5e03dd39c
#
_cell.length_a   1.000
_cell.length_b   1.000
_cell.length_c   1.000
_cell.angle_alpha   90.00
_cell.angle_beta   90.00
_cell.angle_gamma   90.00
#
_symmetry.space_group_name_H-M   'P 1'
#
loop_
_entity.id
_entity.type
_entity.pdbx_description
1 polymer ?
#
loop_
_entity_poly.entity_id
_entity_poly.type
_entity_poly.pdbx_seq_one_letter_code
_entity_poly.pdbx_strand_id
1 'polypeptide(L)'
;TNTLFVCRPGNVLEFVDGHLDQYSAICSPDKPIGPLSLPLQKLLPHYTELEELTILKLNPSEAKKLNTMIRYLKEAIQTNSDLLFYHEAIKTQASAFAFCFLNILCSGLDLKNSTQHTTHFRQQDYVRQFMSLLNLHYREQRRVTFYSEQMHITPKYLGSIVTHQTGRTVSDWIDHFVISEAKMLLGYSNLTIQEI
;
A
#
# COMPACT_ATOMS: atom_id res chain seq x y z
N THR A 1 5.74 -23.41 9.78
CA THR A 1 5.66 -22.09 10.43
C THR A 1 4.86 -21.16 9.55
N ASN A 2 3.77 -20.59 10.07
CA ASN A 2 2.91 -19.66 9.34
C ASN A 2 3.60 -18.29 9.29
N THR A 3 4.48 -18.10 8.32
CA THR A 3 5.27 -16.88 8.17
C THR A 3 4.99 -16.25 6.81
N LEU A 4 4.72 -14.96 6.80
CA LEU A 4 4.55 -14.15 5.61
C LEU A 4 5.83 -13.35 5.38
N PHE A 5 6.37 -13.42 4.18
CA PHE A 5 7.48 -12.61 3.71
C PHE A 5 6.96 -11.56 2.74
N VAL A 6 7.28 -10.31 2.98
CA VAL A 6 6.93 -9.19 2.09
C VAL A 6 8.21 -8.79 1.34
N CYS A 7 8.24 -9.10 0.05
CA CYS A 7 9.38 -8.81 -0.82
C CYS A 7 9.06 -7.61 -1.70
N ARG A 8 10.00 -6.70 -1.81
CA ARG A 8 9.93 -5.50 -2.64
C ARG A 8 10.83 -5.63 -3.86
N PRO A 9 10.62 -4.82 -4.89
CA PRO A 9 11.57 -4.71 -5.99
C PRO A 9 12.99 -4.51 -5.47
N GLY A 10 13.92 -5.32 -5.93
CA GLY A 10 15.32 -5.32 -5.47
C GLY A 10 15.64 -6.23 -4.28
N ASN A 11 14.65 -6.79 -3.59
CA ASN A 11 14.92 -7.83 -2.61
C ASN A 11 15.21 -9.16 -3.31
N VAL A 12 16.19 -9.88 -2.79
CA VAL A 12 16.53 -11.23 -3.22
C VAL A 12 16.15 -12.20 -2.09
N LEU A 13 15.33 -13.22 -2.42
CA LEU A 13 15.03 -14.32 -1.52
C LEU A 13 15.88 -15.52 -1.92
N GLU A 14 16.70 -15.99 -1.00
CA GLU A 14 17.45 -17.22 -1.14
C GLU A 14 16.80 -18.30 -0.25
N PHE A 15 16.41 -19.41 -0.85
CA PHE A 15 15.91 -20.58 -0.13
C PHE A 15 17.08 -21.53 0.12
N VAL A 16 17.55 -21.56 1.35
CA VAL A 16 18.71 -22.39 1.75
C VAL A 16 18.28 -23.83 2.02
N ASP A 17 17.05 -24.03 2.51
CA ASP A 17 16.49 -25.34 2.83
C ASP A 17 14.96 -25.34 2.72
N GLY A 18 14.36 -26.40 2.20
CA GLY A 18 12.91 -26.60 2.19
C GLY A 18 12.35 -27.05 0.84
N HIS A 19 11.13 -27.56 0.87
CA HIS A 19 10.38 -27.96 -0.31
C HIS A 19 9.55 -26.75 -0.79
N LEU A 20 9.74 -26.35 -2.05
CA LEU A 20 9.05 -25.20 -2.68
C LEU A 20 7.52 -25.36 -2.72
N ASP A 21 7.02 -26.59 -2.64
CA ASP A 21 5.59 -26.92 -2.55
C ASP A 21 4.89 -26.41 -1.27
N GLN A 22 5.66 -26.07 -0.24
CA GLN A 22 5.16 -25.52 1.02
C GLN A 22 4.97 -23.99 1.00
N TYR A 23 5.36 -23.33 -0.10
CA TYR A 23 5.29 -21.87 -0.24
C TYR A 23 4.24 -21.48 -1.27
N SER A 24 3.56 -20.37 -1.00
CA SER A 24 2.68 -19.69 -1.95
C SER A 24 3.19 -18.27 -2.14
N ALA A 25 3.40 -17.86 -3.38
CA ALA A 25 3.85 -16.51 -3.70
C ALA A 25 2.79 -15.79 -4.52
N ILE A 26 2.55 -14.53 -4.20
CA ILE A 26 1.77 -13.60 -5.00
C ILE A 26 2.72 -12.51 -5.45
N CYS A 27 2.89 -12.37 -6.76
CA CYS A 27 3.67 -11.31 -7.37
C CYS A 27 2.71 -10.28 -7.96
N SER A 28 2.88 -9.01 -7.59
CA SER A 28 2.19 -7.89 -8.22
C SER A 28 3.14 -7.27 -9.25
N PRO A 29 2.71 -7.04 -10.49
CA PRO A 29 3.52 -6.29 -11.44
C PRO A 29 3.69 -4.83 -10.98
N ASP A 30 4.77 -4.17 -11.43
CA ASP A 30 5.03 -2.75 -11.13
C ASP A 30 3.91 -1.81 -11.58
N LYS A 31 3.13 -2.24 -12.57
CA LYS A 31 1.91 -1.53 -12.98
C LYS A 31 0.73 -2.05 -12.14
N PRO A 32 -0.01 -1.17 -11.48
CA PRO A 32 -1.19 -1.58 -10.72
C PRO A 32 -2.12 -2.39 -11.63
N ILE A 33 -2.54 -3.55 -11.16
CA ILE A 33 -3.54 -4.41 -11.83
C ILE A 33 -4.87 -3.66 -11.80
N GLY A 34 -5.08 -2.76 -12.75
CA GLY A 34 -6.30 -1.94 -12.83
C GLY A 34 -6.56 -1.10 -11.58
N PRO A 35 -7.67 -0.40 -11.49
CA PRO A 35 -8.04 0.31 -10.26
C PRO A 35 -8.51 -0.70 -9.21
N LEU A 36 -7.58 -1.38 -8.55
CA LEU A 36 -7.82 -1.84 -7.20
C LEU A 36 -8.04 -0.57 -6.39
N SER A 37 -9.29 -0.24 -6.09
CA SER A 37 -9.67 0.89 -5.24
C SER A 37 -9.26 0.58 -3.80
N LEU A 38 -7.98 0.36 -3.58
CA LEU A 38 -7.45 0.21 -2.25
C LEU A 38 -7.42 1.60 -1.62
N PRO A 39 -7.98 1.79 -0.43
CA PRO A 39 -7.86 3.04 0.31
C PRO A 39 -6.44 3.17 0.86
N LEU A 40 -5.45 3.23 -0.04
CA LEU A 40 -4.04 3.39 0.29
C LEU A 40 -3.82 4.61 1.17
N GLN A 41 -4.70 5.61 1.07
CA GLN A 41 -4.74 6.79 1.92
C GLN A 41 -4.75 6.44 3.42
N LYS A 42 -5.44 5.36 3.81
CA LYS A 42 -5.47 4.91 5.21
C LYS A 42 -4.16 4.28 5.68
N LEU A 43 -3.32 3.83 4.75
CA LEU A 43 -2.04 3.18 5.04
C LEU A 43 -0.87 4.15 5.08
N LEU A 44 -1.04 5.34 4.50
CA LEU A 44 0.03 6.31 4.35
C LEU A 44 0.60 6.83 5.67
N PRO A 45 -0.19 7.06 6.73
CA PRO A 45 0.38 7.38 8.03
C PRO A 45 1.33 6.30 8.58
N HIS A 46 1.22 5.07 8.05
CA HIS A 46 2.01 3.90 8.45
C HIS A 46 2.99 3.45 7.35
N TYR A 47 3.25 4.33 6.37
CA TYR A 47 4.08 4.01 5.21
C TYR A 47 5.46 3.51 5.62
N THR A 48 6.10 4.17 6.57
CA THR A 48 7.45 3.85 7.04
C THR A 48 7.50 2.50 7.75
N GLU A 49 6.53 2.21 8.60
CA GLU A 49 6.42 0.92 9.29
C GLU A 49 6.12 -0.21 8.31
N LEU A 50 5.28 0.07 7.32
CA LEU A 50 4.98 -0.89 6.25
C LEU A 50 6.19 -1.15 5.36
N GLU A 51 7.04 -0.13 5.09
CA GLU A 51 8.27 -0.31 4.32
C GLU A 51 9.33 -1.15 5.05
N GLU A 52 9.42 -1.04 6.36
CA GLU A 52 10.36 -1.82 7.16
C GLU A 52 9.88 -3.26 7.39
N LEU A 53 8.59 -3.52 7.19
CA LEU A 53 8.02 -4.83 7.42
C LEU A 53 8.44 -5.81 6.32
N THR A 54 9.31 -6.75 6.68
CA THR A 54 9.78 -7.82 5.79
C THR A 54 9.25 -9.19 6.16
N ILE A 55 9.01 -9.41 7.45
CA ILE A 55 8.58 -10.71 7.99
C ILE A 55 7.45 -10.50 8.98
N LEU A 56 6.36 -11.23 8.80
CA LEU A 56 5.23 -11.27 9.71
C LEU A 56 4.87 -12.70 10.08
N LYS A 57 4.80 -12.98 11.38
CA LYS A 57 4.28 -14.25 11.89
C LYS A 57 2.76 -14.20 11.92
N LEU A 58 2.13 -15.13 11.20
CA LEU A 58 0.68 -15.25 11.13
C LEU A 58 0.18 -16.23 12.20
N ASN A 59 -0.97 -15.93 12.78
CA ASN A 59 -1.67 -16.95 13.53
C ASN A 59 -2.29 -18.00 12.58
N PRO A 60 -2.63 -19.21 13.07
CA PRO A 60 -3.16 -20.28 12.20
C PRO A 60 -4.43 -19.89 11.43
N SER A 61 -5.28 -19.04 12.01
CA SER A 61 -6.51 -18.57 11.38
C SER A 61 -6.23 -17.63 10.22
N GLU A 62 -5.31 -16.68 10.39
CA GLU A 62 -4.85 -15.76 9.35
C GLU A 62 -4.21 -16.50 8.18
N ALA A 63 -3.31 -17.43 8.49
CA ALA A 63 -2.65 -18.23 7.47
C ALA A 63 -3.66 -19.07 6.67
N LYS A 64 -4.63 -19.70 7.34
CA LYS A 64 -5.70 -20.47 6.69
C LYS A 64 -6.54 -19.56 5.79
N LYS A 65 -6.91 -18.36 6.27
CA LYS A 65 -7.71 -17.40 5.52
C LYS A 65 -6.99 -16.95 4.25
N LEU A 66 -5.73 -16.52 4.35
CA LEU A 66 -4.93 -16.10 3.19
C LEU A 66 -4.77 -17.24 2.18
N ASN A 67 -4.38 -18.45 2.63
CA ASN A 67 -4.23 -19.59 1.75
C ASN A 67 -5.52 -19.98 1.03
N THR A 68 -6.67 -19.88 1.70
CA THR A 68 -7.97 -20.12 1.08
C THR A 68 -8.26 -19.10 -0.02
N MET A 69 -7.99 -17.81 0.23
CA MET A 69 -8.19 -16.74 -0.75
C MET A 69 -7.24 -16.85 -1.93
N ILE A 70 -5.97 -17.23 -1.69
CA ILE A 70 -4.99 -17.50 -2.76
C ILE A 70 -5.47 -18.64 -3.65
N ARG A 71 -5.99 -19.72 -3.06
CA ARG A 71 -6.54 -20.85 -3.82
C ARG A 71 -7.70 -20.42 -4.70
N TYR A 72 -8.66 -19.67 -4.16
CA TYR A 72 -9.79 -19.16 -4.95
C TYR A 72 -9.36 -18.22 -6.09
N LEU A 73 -8.37 -17.35 -5.85
CA LEU A 73 -7.81 -16.51 -6.91
C LEU A 73 -7.15 -17.36 -8.00
N LYS A 74 -6.39 -18.38 -7.61
CA LYS A 74 -5.72 -19.30 -8.55
C LYS A 74 -6.74 -20.06 -9.39
N GLU A 75 -7.78 -20.58 -8.77
CA GLU A 75 -8.88 -21.28 -9.44
C GLU A 75 -9.61 -20.34 -10.40
N ALA A 76 -9.90 -19.10 -9.98
CA ALA A 76 -10.58 -18.11 -10.83
C ALA A 76 -9.74 -17.73 -12.07
N ILE A 77 -8.43 -17.58 -11.91
CA ILE A 77 -7.53 -17.27 -13.04
C ILE A 77 -7.43 -18.44 -14.03
N GLN A 78 -7.56 -19.68 -13.55
CA GLN A 78 -7.55 -20.88 -14.38
C GLN A 78 -8.89 -21.20 -15.04
N THR A 79 -9.95 -20.52 -14.64
CA THR A 79 -11.30 -20.70 -15.23
C THR A 79 -11.35 -20.08 -16.64
N ASN A 80 -12.34 -20.52 -17.43
CA ASN A 80 -12.52 -20.05 -18.80
C ASN A 80 -12.79 -18.53 -18.85
N SER A 81 -11.92 -17.79 -19.58
CA SER A 81 -12.00 -16.34 -19.75
C SER A 81 -13.22 -15.85 -20.55
N ASP A 82 -13.97 -16.75 -21.20
CA ASP A 82 -15.10 -16.40 -22.06
C ASP A 82 -16.40 -16.12 -21.26
N LEU A 83 -16.37 -16.27 -19.93
CA LEU A 83 -17.50 -15.94 -19.08
C LEU A 83 -17.71 -14.43 -19.01
N LEU A 84 -18.98 -14.00 -19.13
CA LEU A 84 -19.38 -12.58 -19.22
C LEU A 84 -18.83 -11.71 -18.07
N PHE A 85 -18.74 -12.24 -16.86
CA PHE A 85 -18.26 -11.51 -15.66
C PHE A 85 -16.91 -11.98 -15.16
N TYR A 86 -16.12 -12.65 -16.00
CA TYR A 86 -14.81 -13.20 -15.60
C TYR A 86 -13.86 -12.16 -15.00
N HIS A 87 -13.67 -11.03 -15.71
CA HIS A 87 -12.77 -9.99 -15.26
C HIS A 87 -13.22 -9.29 -13.98
N GLU A 88 -14.53 -9.08 -13.84
CA GLU A 88 -15.13 -8.47 -12.64
C GLU A 88 -14.99 -9.39 -11.44
N ALA A 89 -15.19 -10.69 -11.63
CA ALA A 89 -15.02 -11.70 -10.58
C ALA A 89 -13.57 -11.73 -10.08
N ILE A 90 -12.58 -11.77 -10.97
CA ILE A 90 -11.16 -11.75 -10.59
C ILE A 90 -10.81 -10.44 -9.87
N LYS A 91 -11.22 -9.29 -10.40
CA LYS A 91 -10.96 -7.99 -9.76
C LYS A 91 -11.54 -7.92 -8.35
N THR A 92 -12.77 -8.42 -8.18
CA THR A 92 -13.43 -8.43 -6.87
C THR A 92 -12.71 -9.35 -5.88
N GLN A 93 -12.33 -10.55 -6.30
CA GLN A 93 -11.58 -11.48 -5.46
C GLN A 93 -10.18 -10.94 -5.12
N ALA A 94 -9.48 -10.33 -6.07
CA ALA A 94 -8.19 -9.71 -5.85
C ALA A 94 -8.30 -8.54 -4.85
N SER A 95 -9.36 -7.72 -4.96
CA SER A 95 -9.64 -6.64 -4.01
C SER A 95 -9.91 -7.19 -2.61
N ALA A 96 -10.74 -8.23 -2.49
CA ALA A 96 -11.04 -8.86 -1.21
C ALA A 96 -9.77 -9.46 -0.56
N PHE A 97 -8.91 -10.11 -1.36
CA PHE A 97 -7.63 -10.60 -0.89
C PHE A 97 -6.74 -9.45 -0.39
N ALA A 98 -6.61 -8.37 -1.18
CA ALA A 98 -5.79 -7.22 -0.82
C ALA A 98 -6.26 -6.57 0.49
N PHE A 99 -7.57 -6.38 0.70
CA PHE A 99 -8.09 -5.85 1.96
C PHE A 99 -7.84 -6.79 3.14
N CYS A 100 -7.99 -8.10 2.95
CA CYS A 100 -7.69 -9.08 3.99
C CYS A 100 -6.20 -9.05 4.36
N PHE A 101 -5.33 -9.02 3.35
CA PHE A 101 -3.89 -8.92 3.51
C PHE A 101 -3.48 -7.65 4.25
N LEU A 102 -4.01 -6.48 3.84
CA LEU A 102 -3.75 -5.21 4.50
C LEU A 102 -4.23 -5.19 5.96
N ASN A 103 -5.38 -5.77 6.26
CA ASN A 103 -5.84 -5.89 7.65
C ASN A 103 -4.88 -6.72 8.50
N ILE A 104 -4.34 -7.81 7.96
CA ILE A 104 -3.36 -8.65 8.66
C ILE A 104 -2.04 -7.89 8.84
N LEU A 105 -1.56 -7.19 7.83
CA LEU A 105 -0.38 -6.33 7.95
C LEU A 105 -0.57 -5.28 9.04
N CYS A 106 -1.69 -4.56 9.03
CA CYS A 106 -1.99 -3.52 10.00
C CYS A 106 -2.18 -4.06 11.43
N SER A 107 -2.71 -5.28 11.59
CA SER A 107 -2.82 -5.90 12.92
C SER A 107 -1.48 -6.37 13.47
N GLY A 108 -0.56 -6.76 12.59
CA GLY A 108 0.80 -7.15 12.97
C GLY A 108 1.75 -5.98 13.25
N LEU A 109 1.40 -4.80 12.73
CA LEU A 109 2.04 -3.56 13.12
C LEU A 109 1.41 -3.15 14.46
N ASP A 110 2.18 -3.18 15.53
CA ASP A 110 1.75 -2.70 16.86
C ASP A 110 1.57 -1.16 16.79
N LEU A 111 0.51 -0.72 16.09
CA LEU A 111 0.19 0.69 15.81
C LEU A 111 -0.06 1.51 17.08
N LYS A 112 -0.06 0.86 18.25
CA LYS A 112 -0.36 1.48 19.54
C LYS A 112 0.88 1.85 20.37
N ASN A 113 2.08 1.36 20.04
CA ASN A 113 3.25 1.45 20.93
C ASN A 113 4.53 1.99 20.30
N SER A 114 4.50 2.71 19.20
CA SER A 114 5.71 3.34 18.64
C SER A 114 6.10 4.62 19.39
N THR A 115 6.38 4.47 20.68
CA THR A 115 7.04 5.49 21.52
C THR A 115 8.37 4.95 22.01
N GLN A 116 9.36 4.76 21.14
CA GLN A 116 10.76 4.68 21.57
C GLN A 116 11.70 5.34 20.54
N HIS A 117 12.55 6.17 21.06
CA HIS A 117 13.32 7.23 20.46
C HIS A 117 14.67 6.83 19.89
N THR A 118 14.97 7.27 18.67
CA THR A 118 16.34 7.63 18.23
C THR A 118 16.26 8.64 17.07
N THR A 119 17.36 9.28 16.67
CA THR A 119 17.41 10.38 15.68
C THR A 119 16.85 10.04 14.30
N HIS A 120 16.84 8.77 13.90
CA HIS A 120 16.13 8.27 12.71
C HIS A 120 14.61 8.49 12.81
N PHE A 121 14.05 8.41 14.01
CA PHE A 121 12.62 8.61 14.28
C PHE A 121 12.11 10.00 13.91
N ARG A 122 12.92 11.06 14.08
CA ARG A 122 12.45 12.42 13.71
C ARG A 122 12.16 12.55 12.21
N GLN A 123 12.96 11.92 11.36
CA GLN A 123 12.75 11.99 9.91
C GLN A 123 11.52 11.17 9.50
N GLN A 124 11.33 10.00 10.09
CA GLN A 124 10.13 9.17 9.89
C GLN A 124 8.87 9.88 10.39
N ASP A 125 8.95 10.58 11.54
CA ASP A 125 7.83 11.38 12.04
C ASP A 125 7.45 12.51 11.08
N TYR A 126 8.42 13.16 10.44
CA TYR A 126 8.14 14.17 9.41
C TYR A 126 7.46 13.55 8.18
N VAL A 127 7.89 12.39 7.71
CA VAL A 127 7.21 11.71 6.59
C VAL A 127 5.79 11.31 6.98
N ARG A 128 5.60 10.75 8.18
CA ARG A 128 4.26 10.40 8.70
C ARG A 128 3.35 11.62 8.79
N GLN A 129 3.85 12.72 9.34
CA GLN A 129 3.12 13.99 9.44
C GLN A 129 2.77 14.54 8.05
N PHE A 130 3.71 14.54 7.10
CA PHE A 130 3.46 14.93 5.72
C PHE A 130 2.37 14.07 5.08
N MET A 131 2.45 12.72 5.19
CA MET A 131 1.45 11.82 4.62
C MET A 131 0.06 12.03 5.22
N SER A 132 -0.01 12.33 6.53
CA SER A 132 -1.27 12.65 7.20
C SER A 132 -1.87 13.98 6.69
N LEU A 133 -1.05 15.01 6.56
CA LEU A 133 -1.48 16.31 6.01
C LEU A 133 -1.88 16.18 4.54
N LEU A 134 -1.11 15.41 3.75
CA LEU A 134 -1.42 15.15 2.36
C LEU A 134 -2.80 14.50 2.23
N ASN A 135 -3.06 13.46 3.03
CA ASN A 135 -4.36 12.78 3.03
C ASN A 135 -5.54 13.71 3.34
N LEU A 136 -5.33 14.71 4.20
CA LEU A 136 -6.38 15.67 4.57
C LEU A 136 -6.60 16.76 3.51
N HIS A 137 -5.56 17.17 2.81
CA HIS A 137 -5.57 18.40 2.04
C HIS A 137 -5.27 18.26 0.54
N TYR A 138 -4.95 17.07 0.02
CA TYR A 138 -4.54 16.91 -1.39
C TYR A 138 -5.57 17.39 -2.41
N ARG A 139 -6.85 17.44 -2.07
CA ARG A 139 -7.91 17.92 -2.96
C ARG A 139 -7.81 19.42 -3.20
N GLU A 140 -7.47 20.18 -2.17
CA GLU A 140 -7.49 21.64 -2.17
C GLU A 140 -6.08 22.23 -2.31
N GLN A 141 -5.09 21.56 -1.75
CA GLN A 141 -3.73 22.08 -1.60
C GLN A 141 -2.72 21.22 -2.39
N ARG A 142 -2.18 21.83 -3.45
CA ARG A 142 -1.23 21.16 -4.35
C ARG A 142 0.19 21.71 -4.28
N ARG A 143 0.42 22.73 -3.45
CA ARG A 143 1.72 23.38 -3.32
C ARG A 143 2.53 22.79 -2.17
N VAL A 144 3.78 22.43 -2.46
CA VAL A 144 4.72 21.93 -1.44
C VAL A 144 4.86 22.91 -0.27
N THR A 145 4.82 24.20 -0.55
CA THR A 145 4.92 25.27 0.46
C THR A 145 3.85 25.15 1.54
N PHE A 146 2.59 24.84 1.17
CA PHE A 146 1.53 24.65 2.15
C PHE A 146 1.90 23.57 3.18
N TYR A 147 2.34 22.40 2.74
CA TYR A 147 2.69 21.29 3.64
C TYR A 147 3.88 21.63 4.53
N SER A 148 4.90 22.27 3.96
CA SER A 148 6.09 22.67 4.73
C SER A 148 5.77 23.74 5.78
N GLU A 149 4.88 24.68 5.49
CA GLU A 149 4.40 25.69 6.43
C GLU A 149 3.61 25.07 7.58
N GLN A 150 2.70 24.13 7.29
CA GLN A 150 1.95 23.40 8.31
C GLN A 150 2.86 22.57 9.23
N MET A 151 4.00 22.11 8.72
CA MET A 151 4.98 21.35 9.48
C MET A 151 6.07 22.23 10.12
N HIS A 152 6.03 23.54 9.94
CA HIS A 152 7.03 24.50 10.44
C HIS A 152 8.46 24.18 10.00
N ILE A 153 8.64 23.69 8.76
CA ILE A 153 9.94 23.38 8.14
C ILE A 153 10.06 24.02 6.75
N THR A 154 11.27 24.06 6.21
CA THR A 154 11.47 24.61 4.87
C THR A 154 11.04 23.62 3.78
N PRO A 155 10.54 24.09 2.61
CA PRO A 155 10.21 23.21 1.49
C PRO A 155 11.38 22.34 1.05
N LYS A 156 12.60 22.87 1.09
CA LYS A 156 13.81 22.13 0.75
C LYS A 156 14.07 20.97 1.72
N TYR A 157 13.86 21.21 3.02
CA TYR A 157 14.06 20.18 4.04
C TYR A 157 12.98 19.10 3.93
N LEU A 158 11.71 19.48 3.76
CA LEU A 158 10.62 18.53 3.50
C LEU A 158 10.93 17.68 2.27
N GLY A 159 11.31 18.31 1.14
CA GLY A 159 11.66 17.61 -0.09
C GLY A 159 12.80 16.59 0.11
N SER A 160 13.85 17.00 0.83
CA SER A 160 15.00 16.11 1.12
C SER A 160 14.58 14.89 1.94
N ILE A 161 13.82 15.08 3.04
CA ILE A 161 13.40 13.99 3.91
C ILE A 161 12.46 13.04 3.18
N VAL A 162 11.42 13.57 2.53
CA VAL A 162 10.43 12.74 1.82
C VAL A 162 11.10 11.94 0.72
N THR A 163 11.95 12.58 -0.09
CA THR A 163 12.64 11.86 -1.19
C THR A 163 13.59 10.80 -0.66
N HIS A 164 14.33 11.10 0.40
CA HIS A 164 15.27 10.15 1.00
C HIS A 164 14.56 8.92 1.57
N GLN A 165 13.42 9.13 2.26
CA GLN A 165 12.70 8.05 2.94
C GLN A 165 11.77 7.27 2.02
N THR A 166 11.22 7.90 0.96
CA THR A 166 10.18 7.28 0.14
C THR A 166 10.59 7.02 -1.31
N GLY A 167 11.77 7.49 -1.72
CA GLY A 167 12.22 7.42 -3.11
C GLY A 167 11.44 8.30 -4.08
N ARG A 168 10.45 9.10 -3.60
CA ARG A 168 9.60 9.96 -4.42
C ARG A 168 9.64 11.40 -3.91
N THR A 169 9.50 12.35 -4.81
CA THR A 169 9.41 13.76 -4.42
C THR A 169 8.05 14.07 -3.77
N VAL A 170 7.99 15.19 -3.04
CA VAL A 170 6.73 15.70 -2.46
C VAL A 170 5.68 15.94 -3.54
N SER A 171 6.09 16.52 -4.67
CA SER A 171 5.20 16.77 -5.82
C SER A 171 4.66 15.47 -6.40
N ASP A 172 5.52 14.45 -6.59
CA ASP A 172 5.08 13.14 -7.10
C ASP A 172 4.04 12.50 -6.17
N TRP A 173 4.18 12.67 -4.86
CA TRP A 173 3.18 12.19 -3.90
C TRP A 173 1.85 12.93 -4.03
N ILE A 174 1.87 14.27 -4.14
CA ILE A 174 0.66 15.08 -4.32
C ILE A 174 -0.04 14.64 -5.61
N ASP A 175 0.69 14.56 -6.72
CA ASP A 175 0.15 14.15 -8.02
C ASP A 175 -0.42 12.74 -7.97
N HIS A 176 0.27 11.82 -7.31
CA HIS A 176 -0.19 10.44 -7.16
C HIS A 176 -1.56 10.36 -6.46
N PHE A 177 -1.77 11.15 -5.40
CA PHE A 177 -3.05 11.20 -4.69
C PHE A 177 -4.17 11.73 -5.57
N VAL A 178 -3.92 12.86 -6.21
CA VAL A 178 -4.88 13.51 -7.10
C VAL A 178 -5.27 12.60 -8.27
N ILE A 179 -4.29 12.03 -8.95
CA ILE A 179 -4.53 11.15 -10.11
C ILE A 179 -5.24 9.87 -9.68
N SER A 180 -4.89 9.32 -8.52
CA SER A 180 -5.55 8.11 -8.02
C SER A 180 -7.03 8.37 -7.70
N GLU A 181 -7.35 9.51 -7.12
CA GLU A 181 -8.74 9.89 -6.88
C GLU A 181 -9.49 10.18 -8.17
N ALA A 182 -8.91 10.95 -9.09
CA ALA A 182 -9.53 11.22 -10.37
C ALA A 182 -9.87 9.91 -11.12
N LYS A 183 -8.96 8.95 -11.13
CA LYS A 183 -9.21 7.62 -11.71
C LYS A 183 -10.35 6.87 -11.00
N MET A 184 -10.44 6.99 -9.69
CA MET A 184 -11.51 6.39 -8.91
C MET A 184 -12.86 7.04 -9.24
N LEU A 185 -12.91 8.37 -9.28
CA LEU A 185 -14.13 9.10 -9.61
C LEU A 185 -14.61 8.82 -11.04
N LEU A 186 -13.69 8.79 -12.01
CA LEU A 186 -13.99 8.43 -13.40
C LEU A 186 -14.53 7.00 -13.55
N GLY A 187 -14.07 6.08 -12.72
CA GLY A 187 -14.46 4.67 -12.81
C GLY A 187 -15.71 4.29 -12.04
N TYR A 188 -16.04 5.04 -10.99
CA TYR A 188 -17.05 4.62 -10.00
C TYR A 188 -18.03 5.71 -9.58
N SER A 189 -17.99 6.90 -10.17
CA SER A 189 -18.99 7.94 -9.94
C SER A 189 -19.74 8.28 -11.22
N ASN A 190 -20.89 8.95 -11.07
CA ASN A 190 -21.67 9.50 -12.18
C ASN A 190 -21.27 10.95 -12.50
N LEU A 191 -20.14 11.42 -11.98
CA LEU A 191 -19.63 12.75 -12.22
C LEU A 191 -19.10 12.90 -13.64
N THR A 192 -19.33 14.05 -14.25
CA THR A 192 -18.73 14.41 -15.51
C THR A 192 -17.26 14.77 -15.34
N ILE A 193 -16.46 14.75 -16.43
CA ILE A 193 -15.05 15.15 -16.39
C ILE A 193 -14.85 16.58 -15.86
N GLN A 194 -15.85 17.45 -16.03
CA GLN A 194 -15.79 18.82 -15.56
C GLN A 194 -16.05 18.97 -14.06
N GLU A 195 -16.68 17.98 -13.44
CA GLU A 195 -16.99 17.93 -12.01
C GLU A 195 -15.91 17.20 -11.19
N ILE A 196 -14.99 16.51 -11.85
CA ILE A 196 -13.82 15.85 -11.28
C ILE A 196 -12.60 16.78 -11.30
#